data_116b1371b5dc9fa238964e681fe92792
#
_entry.id   116b1371b5dc9fa238964e681fe92792
#
_cell.length_a   1.000
_cell.length_b   1.000
_cell.length_c   1.000
_cell.angle_alpha   90.00
_cell.angle_beta   90.00
_cell.angle_gamma   90.00
#
_symmetry.space_group_name_H-M   'P 1'
#
loop_
_entity.id
_entity.type
_entity.pdbx_description
1 polymer ?
#
loop_
_entity_poly.entity_id
_entity_poly.type
_entity_poly.pdbx_seq_one_letter_code
_entity_poly.pdbx_strand_id
1 'polypeptide(L)'
;MAKDKTQLLRLLCIDYENREGMQCGSMAGQGLSLLRWLMLVVILFIPGCAGLRHEEAALPKAASEKELAMLGHTIQVGAFVKLDNAVRLMQKLDGLGLDAYYYRHASGLYKVRFGDYPSRKEAESRAVELRKAGVIEAFYLVAPEQSAAAKFRRYQSGTLRKMLVSTAEGFLGIPYEWGGESAETGFDCSGLAMTIYKLNGLNLPRNSKAQFQAGSPVRREDLAPGDLVFFATNGDSMVSHVGIYIGNGSFIHASKKGETIRQSSLRNGYFEGCYVGARTYLGKDDG
;
A
#
# COMPACT_ATOMS: atom_id res chain seq x y z
N MET A 1 9.60 25.61 -34.26
CA MET A 1 8.97 24.47 -34.92
C MET A 1 8.57 23.49 -33.82
N ALA A 2 7.36 23.65 -33.30
CA ALA A 2 6.76 22.76 -32.32
C ALA A 2 5.76 21.90 -33.06
N LYS A 3 6.06 20.63 -33.31
CA LYS A 3 5.13 19.64 -33.86
C LYS A 3 4.50 18.84 -32.72
N ASP A 4 3.31 19.18 -32.50
CA ASP A 4 2.11 18.45 -32.14
C ASP A 4 2.30 17.03 -31.54
N LYS A 5 2.27 16.98 -30.21
CA LYS A 5 2.19 15.76 -29.42
C LYS A 5 0.76 15.19 -29.32
N THR A 6 -0.22 15.87 -29.90
CA THR A 6 -1.64 15.49 -29.81
C THR A 6 -2.05 14.45 -30.87
N GLN A 7 -1.24 14.25 -31.92
CA GLN A 7 -1.53 13.25 -32.96
C GLN A 7 -0.98 11.87 -32.67
N LEU A 8 -0.05 11.70 -31.72
CA LEU A 8 0.47 10.38 -31.35
C LEU A 8 -0.43 9.60 -30.38
N LEU A 9 -1.37 10.28 -29.73
CA LEU A 9 -2.32 9.67 -28.79
C LEU A 9 -3.58 9.09 -29.45
N ARG A 10 -3.79 9.31 -30.75
CA ARG A 10 -4.97 8.79 -31.46
C ARG A 10 -4.76 7.52 -32.27
N LEU A 11 -3.53 7.02 -32.37
CA LEU A 11 -3.18 5.81 -33.14
C LEU A 11 -2.96 4.54 -32.29
N LEU A 12 -3.13 4.62 -30.97
CA LEU A 12 -3.00 3.47 -30.06
C LEU A 12 -4.32 2.98 -29.45
N CYS A 13 -5.45 3.45 -29.95
CA CYS A 13 -6.77 3.02 -29.46
C CYS A 13 -7.49 1.97 -30.34
N ILE A 14 -6.79 1.30 -31.23
CA ILE A 14 -7.37 0.21 -32.02
C ILE A 14 -6.40 -0.95 -31.93
N ASP A 15 -6.59 -1.83 -30.95
CA ASP A 15 -6.20 -3.25 -30.87
C ASP A 15 -6.18 -3.77 -29.43
N TYR A 16 -7.21 -3.51 -28.64
CA TYR A 16 -7.27 -4.02 -27.24
C TYR A 16 -8.43 -5.01 -26.98
N GLU A 17 -9.02 -5.58 -28.01
CA GLU A 17 -10.17 -6.49 -27.82
C GLU A 17 -9.87 -8.00 -27.92
N ASN A 18 -8.61 -8.44 -28.09
CA ASN A 18 -8.34 -9.88 -28.25
C ASN A 18 -7.09 -10.38 -27.54
N ARG A 19 -6.99 -10.22 -26.21
CA ARG A 19 -6.11 -11.08 -25.35
C ARG A 19 -6.60 -11.14 -23.91
N GLU A 20 -7.83 -11.54 -23.71
CA GLU A 20 -8.26 -12.12 -22.44
C GLU A 20 -8.06 -13.64 -22.50
N GLY A 21 -6.98 -14.11 -21.94
CA GLY A 21 -6.65 -15.53 -21.94
C GLY A 21 -5.61 -15.88 -20.86
N MET A 22 -5.92 -15.58 -19.61
CA MET A 22 -5.24 -16.27 -18.51
C MET A 22 -6.27 -16.62 -17.44
N GLN A 23 -6.85 -17.80 -17.62
CA GLN A 23 -7.79 -18.40 -16.69
C GLN A 23 -7.04 -18.86 -15.43
N CYS A 24 -7.53 -18.45 -14.29
CA CYS A 24 -7.25 -19.07 -13.01
C CYS A 24 -7.86 -20.46 -13.05
N GLY A 25 -7.04 -21.52 -13.05
CA GLY A 25 -7.46 -22.89 -13.28
C GLY A 25 -8.43 -23.40 -12.22
N SER A 26 -9.68 -23.60 -12.58
CA SER A 26 -10.64 -24.40 -11.86
C SER A 26 -10.44 -25.87 -12.26
N MET A 27 -9.87 -26.66 -11.36
CA MET A 27 -9.91 -28.13 -11.51
C MET A 27 -11.26 -28.66 -11.01
N ALA A 28 -12.19 -28.83 -11.92
CA ALA A 28 -13.33 -29.73 -11.72
C ALA A 28 -13.08 -30.99 -12.56
N GLY A 29 -12.63 -32.05 -11.91
CA GLY A 29 -12.44 -33.34 -12.50
C GLY A 29 -13.76 -34.11 -12.66
N GLN A 30 -14.03 -34.53 -13.87
CA GLN A 30 -15.07 -35.48 -14.22
C GLN A 30 -14.68 -36.88 -13.81
N GLY A 31 -15.66 -37.68 -13.37
CA GLY A 31 -15.51 -39.09 -13.20
C GLY A 31 -16.87 -39.74 -12.96
N LEU A 32 -17.50 -40.15 -14.07
CA LEU A 32 -18.79 -40.87 -14.11
C LEU A 32 -18.61 -42.36 -13.72
N SER A 33 -19.64 -42.86 -13.08
CA SER A 33 -20.37 -44.09 -13.35
C SER A 33 -20.15 -45.34 -12.50
N LEU A 34 -21.32 -45.83 -12.06
CA LEU A 34 -21.77 -47.22 -11.86
C LEU A 34 -21.33 -47.95 -10.59
N LEU A 35 -22.19 -48.16 -9.62
CA LEU A 35 -22.98 -49.39 -9.53
C LEU A 35 -24.00 -49.32 -8.37
N ARG A 36 -25.21 -49.67 -8.72
CA ARG A 36 -26.39 -49.92 -7.88
C ARG A 36 -26.19 -51.18 -6.98
N TRP A 37 -27.06 -51.23 -5.94
CA TRP A 37 -27.49 -52.37 -5.12
C TRP A 37 -26.71 -52.57 -3.80
N LEU A 38 -27.32 -52.28 -2.66
CA LEU A 38 -28.17 -53.19 -1.89
C LEU A 38 -28.67 -52.51 -0.60
N MET A 39 -29.99 -52.52 -0.46
CA MET A 39 -30.69 -52.31 0.81
C MET A 39 -30.28 -53.36 1.84
N LEU A 40 -30.09 -52.97 3.10
CA LEU A 40 -30.67 -53.70 4.22
C LEU A 40 -30.71 -52.84 5.49
N VAL A 41 -31.89 -52.81 6.02
CA VAL A 41 -32.37 -52.19 7.24
C VAL A 41 -31.72 -52.83 8.47
N VAL A 42 -31.19 -52.02 9.40
CA VAL A 42 -31.26 -52.36 10.83
C VAL A 42 -31.55 -51.07 11.62
N ILE A 43 -32.76 -50.98 12.10
CA ILE A 43 -33.18 -50.10 13.19
C ILE A 43 -32.74 -50.76 14.48
N LEU A 44 -32.09 -50.03 15.37
CA LEU A 44 -32.39 -50.06 16.82
C LEU A 44 -31.33 -49.26 17.65
N PHE A 45 -31.89 -48.54 18.57
CA PHE A 45 -31.34 -47.92 19.78
C PHE A 45 -30.80 -46.46 19.68
N ILE A 46 -31.74 -45.57 19.96
CA ILE A 46 -31.42 -44.32 20.62
C ILE A 46 -31.32 -44.59 22.13
N PRO A 47 -30.28 -44.15 22.81
CA PRO A 47 -30.53 -43.15 23.81
C PRO A 47 -29.39 -42.09 23.93
N GLY A 48 -29.73 -40.90 24.32
CA GLY A 48 -28.82 -39.97 24.93
C GLY A 48 -28.62 -38.70 24.12
N CYS A 49 -29.47 -37.69 24.39
CA CYS A 49 -29.17 -36.33 24.19
C CYS A 49 -27.88 -35.93 24.94
N ALA A 50 -26.73 -36.07 24.30
CA ALA A 50 -25.53 -35.35 24.67
C ALA A 50 -25.53 -34.09 23.79
N GLY A 51 -25.87 -32.95 24.37
CA GLY A 51 -25.77 -31.68 23.73
C GLY A 51 -24.36 -31.48 23.17
N LEU A 52 -24.25 -31.50 21.86
CA LEU A 52 -23.07 -30.98 21.17
C LEU A 52 -23.00 -29.50 21.52
N ARG A 53 -22.27 -29.19 22.60
CA ARG A 53 -21.73 -27.84 22.76
C ARG A 53 -20.88 -27.61 21.53
N HIS A 54 -21.36 -26.80 20.60
CA HIS A 54 -20.49 -26.13 19.68
C HIS A 54 -19.48 -25.38 20.55
N GLU A 55 -18.32 -25.97 20.70
CA GLU A 55 -17.15 -25.25 21.19
C GLU A 55 -16.89 -24.17 20.14
N GLU A 56 -17.46 -23.00 20.42
CA GLU A 56 -17.18 -21.78 19.67
C GLU A 56 -15.64 -21.63 19.74
N ALA A 57 -14.98 -21.95 18.65
CA ALA A 57 -13.54 -21.85 18.55
C ALA A 57 -13.19 -20.41 18.94
N ALA A 58 -12.66 -20.25 20.15
CA ALA A 58 -12.22 -18.98 20.66
C ALA A 58 -11.29 -18.36 19.60
N LEU A 59 -11.74 -17.26 18.99
CA LEU A 59 -10.92 -16.45 18.12
C LEU A 59 -9.57 -16.26 18.82
N PRO A 60 -8.44 -16.49 18.14
CA PRO A 60 -7.14 -16.33 18.78
C PRO A 60 -7.09 -14.93 19.37
N LYS A 61 -6.83 -14.89 20.68
CA LYS A 61 -6.66 -13.68 21.49
C LYS A 61 -5.89 -12.67 20.67
N ALA A 62 -6.49 -11.51 20.43
CA ALA A 62 -5.99 -10.45 19.56
C ALA A 62 -4.46 -10.36 19.69
N ALA A 63 -3.75 -10.68 18.61
CA ALA A 63 -2.32 -10.43 18.52
C ALA A 63 -2.13 -8.96 18.87
N SER A 64 -1.21 -8.66 19.79
CA SER A 64 -0.95 -7.28 20.21
C SER A 64 -0.84 -6.42 18.95
N GLU A 65 -1.65 -5.37 18.85
CA GLU A 65 -1.62 -4.43 17.73
C GLU A 65 -0.17 -3.96 17.55
N LYS A 66 0.48 -4.46 16.49
CA LYS A 66 1.82 -3.99 16.13
C LYS A 66 1.63 -2.65 15.44
N GLU A 67 1.71 -1.58 16.23
CA GLU A 67 1.79 -0.24 15.66
C GLU A 67 3.09 -0.10 14.85
N LEU A 68 2.99 0.52 13.67
CA LEU A 68 4.17 0.91 12.90
C LEU A 68 5.00 1.93 13.68
N ALA A 69 6.31 1.81 13.56
CA ALA A 69 7.23 2.84 14.04
C ALA A 69 6.92 4.16 13.33
N MET A 70 6.86 5.25 14.10
CA MET A 70 6.80 6.59 13.52
C MET A 70 8.18 6.97 12.99
N LEU A 71 8.19 7.73 11.90
CA LEU A 71 9.42 8.40 11.47
C LEU A 71 9.89 9.37 12.55
N GLY A 72 11.18 9.38 12.78
CA GLY A 72 11.86 10.34 13.64
C GLY A 72 11.95 11.73 13.01
N HIS A 73 13.01 12.45 13.34
CA HIS A 73 13.26 13.78 12.75
C HIS A 73 13.70 13.63 11.30
N THR A 74 13.14 14.45 10.40
CA THR A 74 13.51 14.51 8.99
C THR A 74 14.05 15.88 8.64
N ILE A 75 14.86 15.97 7.56
CA ILE A 75 15.45 17.20 7.08
C ILE A 75 14.75 17.62 5.79
N GLN A 76 14.04 18.75 5.80
CA GLN A 76 13.44 19.35 4.61
C GLN A 76 14.43 20.34 3.98
N VAL A 77 14.72 20.18 2.70
CA VAL A 77 15.76 20.94 1.97
C VAL A 77 15.25 21.68 0.75
N GLY A 78 13.96 21.59 0.48
CA GLY A 78 13.34 22.32 -0.63
C GLY A 78 11.83 22.40 -0.51
N ALA A 79 11.26 23.43 -1.15
CA ALA A 79 9.83 23.59 -1.36
C ALA A 79 9.63 24.33 -2.69
N PHE A 80 8.99 23.68 -3.68
CA PHE A 80 8.95 24.14 -5.05
C PHE A 80 7.52 24.23 -5.58
N VAL A 81 7.23 25.21 -6.41
CA VAL A 81 5.96 25.30 -7.15
C VAL A 81 5.94 24.28 -8.30
N LYS A 82 7.08 24.08 -8.96
CA LYS A 82 7.22 23.16 -10.08
C LYS A 82 7.75 21.81 -9.61
N LEU A 83 7.08 20.73 -10.03
CA LEU A 83 7.46 19.36 -9.74
C LEU A 83 8.90 19.06 -10.17
N ASP A 84 9.30 19.46 -11.39
CA ASP A 84 10.62 19.17 -11.95
C ASP A 84 11.79 19.67 -11.07
N ASN A 85 11.57 20.75 -10.31
CA ASN A 85 12.60 21.26 -9.39
C ASN A 85 12.75 20.37 -8.16
N ALA A 86 11.63 19.86 -7.63
CA ALA A 86 11.65 18.92 -6.52
C ALA A 86 12.30 17.60 -6.92
N VAL A 87 11.95 17.10 -8.10
CA VAL A 87 12.49 15.90 -8.71
C VAL A 87 14.01 15.99 -8.86
N ARG A 88 14.52 17.06 -9.51
CA ARG A 88 15.98 17.24 -9.68
C ARG A 88 16.73 17.31 -8.35
N LEU A 89 16.16 17.98 -7.33
CA LEU A 89 16.80 18.02 -6.02
C LEU A 89 16.82 16.65 -5.36
N MET A 90 15.70 15.91 -5.41
CA MET A 90 15.60 14.56 -4.88
C MET A 90 16.65 13.64 -5.51
N GLN A 91 16.73 13.59 -6.86
CA GLN A 91 17.72 12.80 -7.60
C GLN A 91 19.16 13.12 -7.20
N LYS A 92 19.48 14.40 -7.09
CA LYS A 92 20.81 14.83 -6.62
C LYS A 92 21.12 14.25 -5.25
N LEU A 93 20.15 14.24 -4.34
CA LEU A 93 20.32 13.72 -2.97
C LEU A 93 20.42 12.21 -2.94
N ASP A 94 19.58 11.52 -3.72
CA ASP A 94 19.62 10.04 -3.85
C ASP A 94 20.95 9.57 -4.45
N GLY A 95 21.49 10.26 -5.45
CA GLY A 95 22.80 9.99 -6.01
C GLY A 95 23.95 10.13 -5.01
N LEU A 96 23.70 10.80 -3.89
CA LEU A 96 24.63 10.92 -2.75
C LEU A 96 24.33 9.94 -1.61
N GLY A 97 23.39 8.98 -1.82
CA GLY A 97 23.00 7.98 -0.84
C GLY A 97 22.11 8.54 0.29
N LEU A 98 21.48 9.70 0.09
CA LEU A 98 20.50 10.27 1.01
C LEU A 98 19.12 9.82 0.55
N ASP A 99 18.48 8.90 1.24
CA ASP A 99 17.11 8.40 0.95
C ASP A 99 16.10 9.57 0.94
N ALA A 100 16.13 10.33 -0.17
CA ALA A 100 15.34 11.53 -0.35
C ALA A 100 13.99 11.21 -1.00
N TYR A 101 12.99 11.99 -0.66
CA TYR A 101 11.66 11.89 -1.23
C TYR A 101 11.02 13.26 -1.35
N TYR A 102 10.09 13.42 -2.29
CA TYR A 102 9.27 14.61 -2.36
C TYR A 102 7.78 14.25 -2.24
N TYR A 103 6.98 15.21 -1.86
CA TYR A 103 5.52 15.09 -1.81
C TYR A 103 4.86 16.43 -2.06
N ARG A 104 3.61 16.39 -2.55
CA ARG A 104 2.80 17.60 -2.70
C ARG A 104 2.16 17.93 -1.36
N HIS A 105 2.55 19.06 -0.77
CA HIS A 105 1.99 19.57 0.48
C HIS A 105 0.63 20.24 0.23
N ALA A 106 -0.23 20.36 1.26
CA ALA A 106 -1.53 21.04 1.19
C ALA A 106 -1.45 22.50 0.71
N SER A 107 -0.29 23.16 0.86
CA SER A 107 -0.03 24.49 0.30
C SER A 107 0.16 24.51 -1.22
N GLY A 108 0.07 23.36 -1.90
CA GLY A 108 0.34 23.22 -3.33
C GLY A 108 1.82 23.10 -3.71
N LEU A 109 2.75 23.25 -2.75
CA LEU A 109 4.18 23.15 -2.99
C LEU A 109 4.65 21.68 -2.93
N TYR A 110 5.65 21.36 -3.77
CA TYR A 110 6.40 20.10 -3.70
C TYR A 110 7.56 20.27 -2.71
N LYS A 111 7.52 19.57 -1.59
CA LYS A 111 8.55 19.60 -0.55
C LYS A 111 9.47 18.40 -0.69
N VAL A 112 10.79 18.63 -0.54
CA VAL A 112 11.81 17.57 -0.58
C VAL A 112 12.36 17.36 0.82
N ARG A 113 12.39 16.10 1.26
CA ARG A 113 12.88 15.67 2.58
C ARG A 113 13.75 14.44 2.45
N PHE A 114 14.56 14.18 3.47
CA PHE A 114 15.31 12.94 3.64
C PHE A 114 15.58 12.65 5.11
N GLY A 115 16.00 11.40 5.39
CA GLY A 115 16.44 10.92 6.68
C GLY A 115 15.32 10.51 7.63
N ASP A 116 15.72 9.74 8.64
CA ASP A 116 14.92 9.24 9.76
C ASP A 116 15.82 9.23 11.00
N TYR A 117 15.92 10.37 11.69
CA TYR A 117 16.87 10.56 12.78
C TYR A 117 16.17 10.42 14.12
N PRO A 118 16.74 9.66 15.06
CA PRO A 118 16.13 9.44 16.38
C PRO A 118 16.07 10.72 17.21
N SER A 119 16.94 11.70 16.97
CA SER A 119 16.94 12.96 17.69
C SER A 119 17.09 14.18 16.80
N ARG A 120 16.55 15.32 17.27
CA ARG A 120 16.74 16.62 16.63
C ARG A 120 18.22 16.97 16.46
N LYS A 121 19.05 16.65 17.47
CA LYS A 121 20.49 16.95 17.46
C LYS A 121 21.21 16.19 16.33
N GLU A 122 20.89 14.93 16.13
CA GLU A 122 21.47 14.13 15.03
C GLU A 122 21.05 14.66 13.67
N ALA A 123 19.75 14.96 13.48
CA ALA A 123 19.25 15.57 12.25
C ALA A 123 19.95 16.91 11.96
N GLU A 124 20.12 17.75 12.99
CA GLU A 124 20.77 19.05 12.87
C GLU A 124 22.25 18.92 12.52
N SER A 125 22.97 18.04 13.20
CA SER A 125 24.39 17.77 12.94
C SER A 125 24.60 17.34 11.49
N ARG A 126 23.77 16.41 11.01
CA ARG A 126 23.83 15.94 9.62
C ARG A 126 23.50 17.04 8.61
N ALA A 127 22.46 17.84 8.88
CA ALA A 127 22.09 18.96 8.00
C ALA A 127 23.20 20.03 7.92
N VAL A 128 23.84 20.35 9.04
CA VAL A 128 24.96 21.32 9.09
C VAL A 128 26.17 20.78 8.33
N GLU A 129 26.49 19.49 8.47
CA GLU A 129 27.55 18.82 7.72
C GLU A 129 27.32 18.93 6.20
N LEU A 130 26.13 18.54 5.74
CA LEU A 130 25.77 18.59 4.32
C LEU A 130 25.74 20.01 3.76
N ARG A 131 25.33 20.98 4.56
CA ARG A 131 25.40 22.39 4.16
C ARG A 131 26.83 22.88 4.05
N LYS A 132 27.72 22.54 4.99
CA LYS A 132 29.15 22.86 4.91
C LYS A 132 29.83 22.23 3.70
N ALA A 133 29.40 21.02 3.33
CA ALA A 133 29.90 20.33 2.15
C ALA A 133 29.29 20.87 0.82
N GLY A 134 28.40 21.85 0.88
CA GLY A 134 27.75 22.42 -0.32
C GLY A 134 26.72 21.49 -0.99
N VAL A 135 26.33 20.42 -0.29
CA VAL A 135 25.32 19.46 -0.80
C VAL A 135 23.92 20.07 -0.78
N ILE A 136 23.60 20.77 0.31
CA ILE A 136 22.33 21.49 0.50
C ILE A 136 22.61 22.97 0.81
N GLU A 137 21.72 23.85 0.37
CA GLU A 137 21.85 25.31 0.60
C GLU A 137 21.23 25.73 1.93
N ALA A 138 20.01 25.28 2.17
CA ALA A 138 19.23 25.56 3.37
C ALA A 138 18.49 24.31 3.83
N PHE A 139 18.10 24.30 5.10
CA PHE A 139 17.32 23.18 5.64
C PHE A 139 16.34 23.64 6.72
N TYR A 140 15.31 22.83 6.92
CA TYR A 140 14.37 22.93 8.01
C TYR A 140 14.23 21.56 8.67
N LEU A 141 14.34 21.49 10.01
CA LEU A 141 14.15 20.24 10.75
C LEU A 141 12.67 20.02 11.00
N VAL A 142 12.19 18.88 10.57
CA VAL A 142 10.81 18.47 10.77
C VAL A 142 10.75 17.47 11.90
N ALA A 143 10.11 17.85 12.99
CA ALA A 143 9.93 17.00 14.15
C ALA A 143 8.86 15.92 13.89
N PRO A 144 8.97 14.72 14.51
CA PRO A 144 7.97 13.66 14.38
C PRO A 144 6.55 14.13 14.64
N GLU A 145 6.36 15.01 15.63
CA GLU A 145 5.06 15.55 16.06
C GLU A 145 4.35 16.37 14.96
N GLN A 146 5.07 16.78 13.94
CA GLN A 146 4.51 17.51 12.80
C GLN A 146 3.93 16.57 11.72
N SER A 147 4.17 15.25 11.83
CA SER A 147 3.62 14.26 10.91
C SER A 147 2.09 14.09 11.09
N ALA A 148 1.43 13.56 10.06
CA ALA A 148 0.02 13.23 10.13
C ALA A 148 -0.24 12.12 11.16
N ALA A 149 0.66 11.12 11.24
CA ALA A 149 0.57 10.02 12.20
C ALA A 149 0.66 10.50 13.65
N ALA A 150 1.57 11.44 13.95
CA ALA A 150 1.69 12.01 15.28
C ALA A 150 0.46 12.82 15.69
N LYS A 151 -0.08 13.60 14.76
CA LYS A 151 -1.32 14.36 14.99
C LYS A 151 -2.50 13.43 15.23
N PHE A 152 -2.60 12.33 14.47
CA PHE A 152 -3.62 11.31 14.68
C PHE A 152 -3.52 10.70 16.09
N ARG A 153 -2.32 10.22 16.49
CA ARG A 153 -2.10 9.65 17.84
C ARG A 153 -2.46 10.63 18.96
N ARG A 154 -2.20 11.93 18.75
CA ARG A 154 -2.44 12.96 19.77
C ARG A 154 -3.89 13.40 19.87
N TYR A 155 -4.62 13.44 18.76
CA TYR A 155 -5.95 14.04 18.67
C TYR A 155 -7.04 13.05 18.26
N GLN A 156 -6.69 11.76 18.05
CA GLN A 156 -7.59 10.70 17.60
C GLN A 156 -8.50 11.14 16.43
N SER A 157 -7.95 11.94 15.53
CA SER A 157 -8.72 12.49 14.43
C SER A 157 -8.64 11.56 13.21
N GLY A 158 -9.76 11.19 12.61
CA GLY A 158 -9.84 10.43 11.35
C GLY A 158 -9.11 11.08 10.15
N THR A 159 -8.31 12.10 10.41
CA THR A 159 -7.52 12.86 9.46
C THR A 159 -6.43 12.01 8.81
N LEU A 160 -5.80 11.07 9.56
CA LEU A 160 -4.70 10.27 9.00
C LEU A 160 -5.17 9.36 7.86
N ARG A 161 -6.31 8.68 8.00
CA ARG A 161 -6.91 7.86 6.95
C ARG A 161 -7.19 8.68 5.68
N LYS A 162 -7.78 9.86 5.84
CA LYS A 162 -8.01 10.80 4.72
C LYS A 162 -6.70 11.25 4.06
N MET A 163 -5.66 11.49 4.84
CA MET A 163 -4.36 11.91 4.31
C MET A 163 -3.65 10.77 3.58
N LEU A 164 -3.74 9.52 4.05
CA LEU A 164 -3.22 8.36 3.33
C LEU A 164 -3.89 8.21 1.96
N VAL A 165 -5.22 8.31 1.90
CA VAL A 165 -5.98 8.25 0.64
C VAL A 165 -5.60 9.42 -0.28
N SER A 166 -5.61 10.65 0.21
CA SER A 166 -5.25 11.82 -0.59
C SER A 166 -3.81 11.75 -1.11
N THR A 167 -2.88 11.19 -0.31
CA THR A 167 -1.51 10.94 -0.76
C THR A 167 -1.47 9.90 -1.88
N ALA A 168 -2.24 8.81 -1.75
CA ALA A 168 -2.34 7.77 -2.79
C ALA A 168 -2.91 8.32 -4.11
N GLU A 169 -3.97 9.12 -4.02
CA GLU A 169 -4.58 9.79 -5.18
C GLU A 169 -3.59 10.70 -5.91
N GLY A 170 -2.68 11.35 -5.17
CA GLY A 170 -1.63 12.20 -5.73
C GLY A 170 -0.61 11.46 -6.60
N PHE A 171 -0.57 10.13 -6.54
CA PHE A 171 0.33 9.29 -7.35
C PHE A 171 -0.36 8.64 -8.57
N LEU A 172 -1.66 8.84 -8.77
CA LEU A 172 -2.37 8.30 -9.95
C LEU A 172 -1.69 8.75 -11.25
N GLY A 173 -1.55 7.81 -12.19
CA GLY A 173 -0.95 8.06 -13.50
C GLY A 173 0.58 7.94 -13.55
N ILE A 174 1.28 7.82 -12.42
CA ILE A 174 2.73 7.58 -12.38
C ILE A 174 3.01 6.15 -12.86
N PRO A 175 4.07 5.94 -13.68
CA PRO A 175 4.40 4.61 -14.21
C PRO A 175 4.73 3.58 -13.13
N TYR A 176 4.43 2.31 -13.45
CA TYR A 176 4.97 1.20 -12.69
C TYR A 176 6.44 0.98 -13.02
N GLU A 177 7.27 0.80 -11.98
CA GLU A 177 8.66 0.35 -12.13
C GLU A 177 8.97 -0.74 -11.09
N TRP A 178 9.59 -1.82 -11.53
CA TRP A 178 9.97 -2.91 -10.62
C TRP A 178 11.07 -2.46 -9.66
N GLY A 179 10.82 -2.61 -8.35
CA GLY A 179 11.73 -2.10 -7.33
C GLY A 179 11.65 -0.59 -7.15
N GLY A 180 10.75 0.11 -7.85
CA GLY A 180 10.60 1.55 -7.79
C GLY A 180 9.99 2.05 -6.48
N GLU A 181 10.47 3.20 -6.04
CA GLU A 181 10.04 3.87 -4.80
C GLU A 181 9.87 5.39 -4.99
N SER A 182 9.94 5.86 -6.22
CA SER A 182 9.87 7.30 -6.50
C SER A 182 8.89 7.61 -7.63
N ALA A 183 8.27 8.79 -7.56
CA ALA A 183 7.36 9.25 -8.58
C ALA A 183 8.03 9.54 -9.93
N GLU A 184 9.34 9.54 -9.97
CA GLU A 184 10.14 9.86 -11.14
C GLU A 184 10.49 8.64 -11.96
N THR A 185 11.01 7.62 -11.29
CA THR A 185 11.35 6.35 -11.92
C THR A 185 10.14 5.43 -11.99
N GLY A 186 9.14 5.65 -11.16
CA GLY A 186 7.97 4.82 -10.99
C GLY A 186 7.96 4.11 -9.64
N PHE A 187 6.90 3.36 -9.40
CA PHE A 187 6.71 2.57 -8.17
C PHE A 187 6.40 1.12 -8.51
N ASP A 188 6.91 0.19 -7.68
CA ASP A 188 6.24 -1.09 -7.54
C ASP A 188 5.09 -1.01 -6.50
N CYS A 189 4.31 -2.07 -6.36
CA CYS A 189 3.14 -2.07 -5.49
C CYS A 189 3.46 -1.79 -4.02
N SER A 190 4.51 -2.40 -3.49
CA SER A 190 4.93 -2.25 -2.10
C SER A 190 5.73 -0.97 -1.85
N GLY A 191 6.49 -0.50 -2.83
CA GLY A 191 7.17 0.79 -2.81
C GLY A 191 6.18 1.95 -2.76
N LEU A 192 5.10 1.86 -3.54
CA LEU A 192 4.00 2.83 -3.47
C LEU A 192 3.38 2.87 -2.07
N ALA A 193 2.99 1.71 -1.53
CA ALA A 193 2.39 1.62 -0.20
C ALA A 193 3.35 2.18 0.88
N MET A 194 4.63 1.77 0.85
CA MET A 194 5.65 2.27 1.77
C MET A 194 5.78 3.79 1.69
N THR A 195 5.87 4.34 0.49
CA THR A 195 6.01 5.79 0.28
C THR A 195 4.80 6.56 0.79
N ILE A 196 3.59 6.09 0.53
CA ILE A 196 2.36 6.73 1.03
C ILE A 196 2.38 6.80 2.56
N TYR A 197 2.75 5.71 3.23
CA TYR A 197 2.83 5.67 4.69
C TYR A 197 3.97 6.55 5.23
N LYS A 198 5.16 6.51 4.61
CA LYS A 198 6.33 7.34 4.96
C LYS A 198 6.03 8.84 4.88
N LEU A 199 5.33 9.28 3.84
CA LEU A 199 4.89 10.66 3.68
C LEU A 199 3.94 11.13 4.78
N ASN A 200 3.23 10.20 5.39
CA ASN A 200 2.33 10.45 6.52
C ASN A 200 2.97 10.18 7.89
N GLY A 201 4.27 9.87 7.94
CA GLY A 201 5.04 9.72 9.17
C GLY A 201 5.06 8.32 9.76
N LEU A 202 4.75 7.30 8.98
CA LEU A 202 4.74 5.89 9.38
C LEU A 202 5.81 5.11 8.61
N ASN A 203 6.55 4.25 9.30
CA ASN A 203 7.60 3.43 8.70
C ASN A 203 7.06 2.04 8.34
N LEU A 204 6.62 1.86 7.09
CA LEU A 204 6.11 0.60 6.56
C LEU A 204 7.25 -0.22 5.94
N PRO A 205 7.31 -1.56 6.13
CA PRO A 205 8.31 -2.41 5.50
C PRO A 205 8.34 -2.31 3.97
N ARG A 206 9.50 -2.58 3.35
CA ARG A 206 9.71 -2.41 1.91
C ARG A 206 8.88 -3.34 1.02
N ASN A 207 8.71 -4.59 1.37
CA ASN A 207 8.07 -5.58 0.50
C ASN A 207 6.68 -6.00 1.00
N SER A 208 5.80 -6.39 0.08
CA SER A 208 4.40 -6.71 0.38
C SER A 208 4.23 -7.84 1.39
N LYS A 209 5.11 -8.84 1.39
CA LYS A 209 5.06 -9.95 2.34
C LYS A 209 5.35 -9.50 3.78
N ALA A 210 6.41 -8.68 3.96
CA ALA A 210 6.73 -8.09 5.26
C ALA A 210 5.65 -7.09 5.71
N GLN A 211 5.08 -6.33 4.77
CA GLN A 211 3.93 -5.47 5.05
C GLN A 211 2.76 -6.30 5.59
N PHE A 212 2.38 -7.38 4.91
CA PHE A 212 1.30 -8.26 5.36
C PHE A 212 1.53 -8.84 6.77
N GLN A 213 2.78 -9.13 7.13
CA GLN A 213 3.15 -9.66 8.45
C GLN A 213 3.17 -8.62 9.56
N ALA A 214 3.41 -7.35 9.21
CA ALA A 214 3.58 -6.26 10.16
C ALA A 214 2.26 -5.66 10.66
N GLY A 215 1.16 -5.77 9.88
CA GLY A 215 -0.12 -5.15 10.21
C GLY A 215 -1.10 -6.08 10.95
N SER A 216 -2.07 -5.49 11.60
CA SER A 216 -3.19 -6.20 12.24
C SER A 216 -4.23 -6.65 11.21
N PRO A 217 -4.74 -7.89 11.28
CA PRO A 217 -5.75 -8.39 10.33
C PRO A 217 -7.04 -7.55 10.37
N VAL A 218 -7.60 -7.30 9.18
CA VAL A 218 -8.90 -6.64 9.01
C VAL A 218 -9.79 -7.55 8.18
N ARG A 219 -11.04 -7.76 8.61
CA ARG A 219 -12.02 -8.48 7.81
C ARG A 219 -12.44 -7.63 6.61
N ARG A 220 -12.83 -8.28 5.52
CA ARG A 220 -13.19 -7.58 4.28
C ARG A 220 -14.33 -6.58 4.46
N GLU A 221 -15.30 -6.92 5.30
CA GLU A 221 -16.45 -6.08 5.65
C GLU A 221 -16.10 -4.88 6.55
N ASP A 222 -14.98 -4.96 7.29
CA ASP A 222 -14.51 -3.90 8.21
C ASP A 222 -13.44 -2.99 7.57
N LEU A 223 -13.18 -3.14 6.27
CA LEU A 223 -12.19 -2.33 5.58
C LEU A 223 -12.48 -0.84 5.70
N ALA A 224 -11.49 -0.09 6.15
CA ALA A 224 -11.54 1.35 6.23
C ALA A 224 -10.51 2.01 5.30
N PRO A 225 -10.79 3.21 4.75
CA PRO A 225 -9.85 3.92 3.90
C PRO A 225 -8.47 4.04 4.56
N GLY A 226 -7.40 3.79 3.80
CA GLY A 226 -6.04 3.74 4.31
C GLY A 226 -5.54 2.35 4.70
N ASP A 227 -6.40 1.34 4.86
CA ASP A 227 -5.96 -0.04 5.06
C ASP A 227 -5.26 -0.58 3.80
N LEU A 228 -4.38 -1.57 3.97
CA LEU A 228 -3.76 -2.25 2.84
C LEU A 228 -4.49 -3.56 2.52
N VAL A 229 -4.73 -3.78 1.24
CA VAL A 229 -5.32 -5.00 0.68
C VAL A 229 -4.25 -5.78 -0.07
N PHE A 230 -4.21 -7.10 0.12
CA PHE A 230 -3.14 -7.97 -0.36
C PHE A 230 -3.67 -9.08 -1.24
N PHE A 231 -2.88 -9.43 -2.26
CA PHE A 231 -3.25 -10.38 -3.29
C PHE A 231 -2.12 -11.35 -3.61
N ALA A 232 -2.49 -12.56 -4.05
CA ALA A 232 -1.61 -13.59 -4.60
C ALA A 232 -1.74 -13.61 -6.13
N THR A 233 -0.96 -12.78 -6.81
CA THR A 233 -1.06 -12.56 -8.26
C THR A 233 -0.15 -13.45 -9.10
N ASN A 234 0.74 -14.23 -8.44
CA ASN A 234 1.74 -15.08 -9.12
C ASN A 234 1.28 -16.52 -9.33
N GLY A 235 0.01 -16.84 -9.03
CA GLY A 235 -0.54 -18.20 -9.17
C GLY A 235 -0.26 -19.13 -7.99
N ASP A 236 0.40 -18.64 -6.95
CA ASP A 236 0.55 -19.31 -5.66
C ASP A 236 -0.39 -18.68 -4.60
N SER A 237 -0.39 -19.21 -3.37
CA SER A 237 -1.18 -18.69 -2.26
C SER A 237 -0.47 -17.58 -1.46
N MET A 238 0.75 -17.18 -1.87
CA MET A 238 1.56 -16.23 -1.13
C MET A 238 1.30 -14.79 -1.59
N VAL A 239 1.35 -13.86 -0.63
CA VAL A 239 1.25 -12.43 -0.93
C VAL A 239 2.36 -12.00 -1.89
N SER A 240 1.96 -11.48 -3.05
CA SER A 240 2.85 -10.97 -4.09
C SER A 240 2.48 -9.55 -4.54
N HIS A 241 1.32 -9.04 -4.13
CA HIS A 241 0.83 -7.73 -4.53
C HIS A 241 0.09 -7.03 -3.39
N VAL A 242 0.08 -5.70 -3.41
CA VAL A 242 -0.56 -4.84 -2.41
C VAL A 242 -1.16 -3.60 -3.05
N GLY A 243 -2.26 -3.13 -2.48
CA GLY A 243 -2.87 -1.83 -2.77
C GLY A 243 -3.37 -1.15 -1.52
N ILE A 244 -3.61 0.15 -1.58
CA ILE A 244 -4.22 0.92 -0.50
C ILE A 244 -5.72 1.07 -0.73
N TYR A 245 -6.52 0.66 0.23
CA TYR A 245 -7.98 0.78 0.17
C TYR A 245 -8.41 2.23 0.32
N ILE A 246 -9.30 2.69 -0.55
CA ILE A 246 -9.79 4.08 -0.59
C ILE A 246 -11.29 4.22 -0.29
N GLY A 247 -11.95 3.11 0.08
CA GLY A 247 -13.38 3.08 0.33
C GLY A 247 -14.19 2.52 -0.85
N ASN A 248 -15.46 2.23 -0.61
CA ASN A 248 -16.43 1.78 -1.63
C ASN A 248 -16.00 0.55 -2.45
N GLY A 249 -15.21 -0.35 -1.86
CA GLY A 249 -14.69 -1.54 -2.53
C GLY A 249 -13.58 -1.24 -3.53
N SER A 250 -12.97 -0.05 -3.48
CA SER A 250 -11.93 0.41 -4.40
C SER A 250 -10.57 0.54 -3.70
N PHE A 251 -9.50 0.35 -4.47
CA PHE A 251 -8.12 0.51 -3.98
C PHE A 251 -7.22 1.10 -5.07
N ILE A 252 -6.15 1.77 -4.66
CA ILE A 252 -5.09 2.30 -5.54
C ILE A 252 -3.87 1.41 -5.44
N HIS A 253 -3.26 1.09 -6.59
CA HIS A 253 -2.06 0.25 -6.65
C HIS A 253 -1.19 0.57 -7.87
N ALA A 254 0.09 0.23 -7.79
CA ALA A 254 0.99 0.12 -8.94
C ALA A 254 0.88 -1.32 -9.48
N SER A 255 0.26 -1.49 -10.64
CA SER A 255 -0.23 -2.79 -11.12
C SER A 255 0.88 -3.70 -11.65
N LYS A 256 1.44 -3.37 -12.81
CA LYS A 256 2.50 -4.14 -13.49
C LYS A 256 3.26 -3.30 -14.51
N LYS A 257 4.37 -3.83 -15.00
CA LYS A 257 5.20 -3.20 -16.04
C LYS A 257 4.36 -2.79 -17.26
N GLY A 258 4.55 -1.57 -17.72
CA GLY A 258 3.83 -0.98 -18.85
C GLY A 258 2.51 -0.31 -18.48
N GLU A 259 2.09 -0.40 -17.21
CA GLU A 259 0.92 0.28 -16.69
C GLU A 259 1.30 1.43 -15.76
N THR A 260 0.30 2.22 -15.36
CA THR A 260 0.46 3.30 -14.39
C THR A 260 -0.24 2.96 -13.08
N ILE A 261 0.08 3.70 -12.01
CA ILE A 261 -0.69 3.67 -10.76
C ILE A 261 -2.13 4.03 -11.08
N ARG A 262 -3.04 3.17 -10.65
CA ARG A 262 -4.47 3.30 -10.95
C ARG A 262 -5.35 2.82 -9.83
N GLN A 263 -6.61 3.19 -9.91
CA GLN A 263 -7.67 2.64 -9.08
C GLN A 263 -8.19 1.33 -9.68
N SER A 264 -8.49 0.36 -8.82
CA SER A 264 -9.14 -0.91 -9.17
C SER A 264 -10.20 -1.28 -8.13
N SER A 265 -11.06 -2.24 -8.47
CA SER A 265 -12.15 -2.69 -7.61
C SER A 265 -11.83 -4.05 -6.99
N LEU A 266 -12.12 -4.22 -5.70
CA LEU A 266 -12.10 -5.53 -5.01
C LEU A 266 -13.17 -6.50 -5.52
N ARG A 267 -14.19 -5.97 -6.23
CA ARG A 267 -15.27 -6.76 -6.87
C ARG A 267 -14.93 -7.17 -8.30
N ASN A 268 -13.79 -6.77 -8.82
CA ASN A 268 -13.28 -7.28 -10.10
C ASN A 268 -12.92 -8.75 -9.92
N GLY A 269 -13.43 -9.64 -10.77
CA GLY A 269 -13.26 -11.09 -10.64
C GLY A 269 -11.79 -11.54 -10.51
N TYR A 270 -10.85 -10.85 -11.15
CA TYR A 270 -9.43 -11.12 -11.01
C TYR A 270 -8.94 -10.86 -9.58
N PHE A 271 -9.18 -9.64 -9.05
CA PHE A 271 -8.73 -9.29 -7.71
C PHE A 271 -9.52 -10.00 -6.61
N GLU A 272 -10.77 -10.32 -6.87
CA GLU A 272 -11.59 -11.14 -5.97
C GLU A 272 -11.02 -12.55 -5.81
N GLY A 273 -10.63 -13.18 -6.93
CA GLY A 273 -10.05 -14.54 -6.93
C GLY A 273 -8.64 -14.63 -6.35
N CYS A 274 -7.88 -13.52 -6.36
CA CYS A 274 -6.52 -13.47 -5.85
C CYS A 274 -6.40 -12.81 -4.46
N TYR A 275 -7.51 -12.40 -3.83
CA TYR A 275 -7.52 -11.73 -2.54
C TYR A 275 -7.03 -12.65 -1.41
N VAL A 276 -6.00 -12.22 -0.67
CA VAL A 276 -5.43 -12.97 0.46
C VAL A 276 -5.94 -12.43 1.81
N GLY A 277 -6.13 -11.12 1.90
CA GLY A 277 -6.56 -10.48 3.15
C GLY A 277 -6.21 -9.01 3.19
N ALA A 278 -6.54 -8.38 4.32
CA ALA A 278 -6.21 -6.98 4.55
C ALA A 278 -5.50 -6.78 5.89
N ARG A 279 -4.81 -5.64 5.99
CA ARG A 279 -4.11 -5.20 7.20
C ARG A 279 -4.36 -3.74 7.47
N THR A 280 -4.59 -3.41 8.74
CA THR A 280 -4.50 -2.06 9.26
C THR A 280 -3.20 -1.88 10.05
N TYR A 281 -2.69 -0.66 10.07
CA TYR A 281 -1.53 -0.23 10.84
C TYR A 281 -1.90 0.98 11.71
N LEU A 282 -3.17 1.28 11.73
CA LEU A 282 -3.77 2.39 12.46
C LEU A 282 -4.57 1.77 13.60
N GLY A 283 -4.48 2.33 14.79
CA GLY A 283 -5.32 1.94 15.91
C GLY A 283 -6.80 2.00 15.51
N LYS A 284 -7.64 1.24 16.19
CA LYS A 284 -9.09 1.36 16.02
C LYS A 284 -9.47 2.80 16.31
N ASP A 285 -10.12 3.44 15.34
CA ASP A 285 -10.91 4.63 15.64
C ASP A 285 -12.05 4.14 16.56
N ASP A 286 -11.91 4.38 17.85
CA ASP A 286 -13.05 4.26 18.75
C ASP A 286 -14.04 5.33 18.28
N GLY A 287 -15.03 4.88 17.48
CA GLY A 287 -16.06 5.69 16.86
C GLY A 287 -17.05 6.28 17.86
#